data_ca1f3511a5b9b9a7a674c6447033b872
#
_entry.id   ca1f3511a5b9b9a7a674c6447033b872
#
_cell.length_a   1.000
_cell.length_b   1.000
_cell.length_c   1.000
_cell.angle_alpha   90.00
_cell.angle_beta   90.00
_cell.angle_gamma   90.00
#
_symmetry.space_group_name_H-M   'P 1'
#
loop_
_entity.id
_entity.type
_entity.pdbx_description
1 polymer ?
#
loop_
_entity_poly.entity_id
_entity_poly.type
_entity_poly.pdbx_seq_one_letter_code
_entity_poly.pdbx_strand_id
1 'polypeptide(L)'
;RFPLKKLLFYIVVIGIPLSTGSSVLLIPNYLMMMKLHLTNHWYTLPLLYTAYNLPLVIWMLISGVRGLPYEIEEAARIDGCSQFYIITRIIPPVIRPSFAAAALFAFIGAWNEFITATVMVNGYALKNIQMAIYDYIGFFGQEWGPLCGAATLAIIPILLVFTFLGKQLVSGLTAGAVKG
;
A
#
# COMPACT_ATOMS: atom_id res chain seq x y z
N ARG A 1 18.97 -20.90 5.20
CA ARG A 1 17.83 -21.37 4.39
C ARG A 1 16.63 -21.55 5.32
N PHE A 2 15.57 -20.72 5.17
CA PHE A 2 14.37 -20.81 6.01
C PHE A 2 13.42 -21.86 5.42
N PRO A 3 13.04 -22.93 6.15
CA PRO A 3 12.30 -24.05 5.61
C PRO A 3 10.90 -23.66 5.11
N LEU A 4 10.26 -22.66 5.74
CA LEU A 4 8.92 -22.21 5.42
C LEU A 4 8.87 -21.10 4.34
N LYS A 5 10.00 -20.76 3.69
CA LYS A 5 10.09 -19.69 2.68
C LYS A 5 9.04 -19.78 1.57
N LYS A 6 8.85 -21.00 1.04
CA LYS A 6 7.86 -21.24 -0.03
C LYS A 6 6.43 -21.05 0.48
N LEU A 7 6.11 -21.56 1.65
CA LEU A 7 4.78 -21.44 2.26
C LEU A 7 4.43 -19.98 2.51
N LEU A 8 5.32 -19.22 3.13
CA LEU A 8 5.12 -17.78 3.36
C LEU A 8 4.93 -17.01 2.05
N PHE A 9 5.71 -17.34 1.02
CA PHE A 9 5.56 -16.71 -0.29
C PHE A 9 4.18 -17.00 -0.90
N TYR A 10 3.69 -18.24 -0.84
CA TYR A 10 2.36 -18.58 -1.33
C TYR A 10 1.24 -17.89 -0.52
N ILE A 11 1.37 -17.78 0.79
CA ILE A 11 0.41 -17.04 1.64
C ILE A 11 0.33 -15.58 1.20
N VAL A 12 1.47 -14.93 0.94
CA VAL A 12 1.51 -13.55 0.45
C VAL A 12 0.85 -13.43 -0.92
N VAL A 13 1.18 -14.32 -1.87
CA VAL A 13 0.61 -14.29 -3.24
C VAL A 13 -0.90 -14.51 -3.23
N ILE A 14 -1.39 -15.47 -2.44
CA ILE A 14 -2.84 -15.71 -2.27
C ILE A 14 -3.52 -14.52 -1.58
N GLY A 15 -2.81 -13.82 -0.69
CA GLY A 15 -3.30 -12.61 -0.03
C GLY A 15 -3.59 -11.45 -0.97
N ILE A 16 -2.88 -11.33 -2.12
CA ILE A 16 -3.05 -10.21 -3.06
C ILE A 16 -4.49 -10.11 -3.61
N PRO A 17 -5.07 -11.14 -4.24
CA PRO A 17 -6.44 -11.05 -4.74
C PRO A 17 -7.49 -10.91 -3.62
N LEU A 18 -7.21 -11.43 -2.43
CA LEU A 18 -8.09 -11.26 -1.27
C LEU A 18 -8.06 -9.83 -0.73
N SER A 19 -6.93 -9.14 -0.84
CA SER A 19 -6.79 -7.75 -0.41
C SER A 19 -7.35 -6.76 -1.43
N THR A 20 -7.19 -7.05 -2.72
CA THR A 20 -7.65 -6.16 -3.81
C THR A 20 -9.17 -6.21 -3.99
N GLY A 21 -9.81 -7.29 -3.60
CA GLY A 21 -11.28 -7.47 -3.65
C GLY A 21 -11.92 -7.25 -2.28
N SER A 22 -11.65 -6.16 -1.61
CA SER A 22 -12.11 -5.85 -0.25
C SER A 22 -13.60 -6.14 0.01
N SER A 23 -14.43 -6.11 -1.03
CA SER A 23 -15.86 -6.43 -0.97
C SER A 23 -16.14 -7.86 -0.47
N VAL A 24 -15.30 -8.84 -0.81
CA VAL A 24 -15.50 -10.25 -0.42
C VAL A 24 -15.28 -10.46 1.09
N LEU A 25 -14.26 -9.82 1.64
CA LEU A 25 -13.92 -9.92 3.05
C LEU A 25 -14.55 -8.85 3.92
N LEU A 26 -15.37 -7.96 3.35
CA LEU A 26 -15.93 -6.82 4.06
C LEU A 26 -16.75 -7.26 5.27
N ILE A 27 -17.72 -8.19 5.08
CA ILE A 27 -18.58 -8.68 6.16
C ILE A 27 -17.79 -9.44 7.23
N PRO A 28 -16.94 -10.43 6.91
CA PRO A 28 -16.10 -11.09 7.91
C PRO A 28 -15.21 -10.13 8.69
N ASN A 29 -14.58 -9.17 8.01
CA ASN A 29 -13.74 -8.17 8.66
C ASN A 29 -14.54 -7.25 9.59
N TYR A 30 -15.71 -6.80 9.17
CA TYR A 30 -16.60 -6.00 10.01
C TYR A 30 -17.00 -6.76 11.29
N LEU A 31 -17.43 -8.01 11.16
CA LEU A 31 -17.82 -8.84 12.32
C LEU A 31 -16.61 -9.08 13.26
N MET A 32 -15.43 -9.30 12.72
CA MET A 32 -14.20 -9.45 13.50
C MET A 32 -13.87 -8.14 14.25
N MET A 33 -13.84 -7.01 13.55
CA MET A 33 -13.53 -5.70 14.13
C MET A 33 -14.57 -5.31 15.20
N MET A 34 -15.84 -5.61 14.98
CA MET A 34 -16.90 -5.38 15.96
C MET A 34 -16.71 -6.23 17.23
N LYS A 35 -16.41 -7.52 17.09
CA LYS A 35 -16.12 -8.41 18.23
C LYS A 35 -14.90 -7.97 19.05
N LEU A 36 -13.91 -7.39 18.38
CA LEU A 36 -12.69 -6.87 19.01
C LEU A 36 -12.85 -5.45 19.55
N HIS A 37 -14.03 -4.85 19.41
CA HIS A 37 -14.31 -3.44 19.75
C HIS A 37 -13.37 -2.45 19.06
N LEU A 38 -12.97 -2.74 17.82
CA LEU A 38 -12.05 -1.93 17.02
C LEU A 38 -12.76 -1.12 15.93
N THR A 39 -14.09 -1.15 15.84
CA THR A 39 -14.88 -0.32 14.91
C THR A 39 -15.01 1.10 15.42
N ASN A 40 -15.15 2.05 14.50
CA ASN A 40 -15.41 3.46 14.81
C ASN A 40 -14.35 4.16 15.68
N HIS A 41 -13.08 3.82 15.46
CA HIS A 41 -11.93 4.47 16.06
C HIS A 41 -11.00 5.06 14.98
N TRP A 42 -10.19 6.04 15.33
CA TRP A 42 -9.25 6.67 14.39
C TRP A 42 -8.22 5.68 13.80
N TYR A 43 -7.88 4.63 14.51
CA TYR A 43 -6.93 3.59 14.07
C TYR A 43 -7.59 2.43 13.30
N THR A 44 -8.92 2.37 13.22
CA THR A 44 -9.66 1.30 12.52
C THR A 44 -9.23 1.19 11.06
N LEU A 45 -9.31 2.30 10.33
CA LEU A 45 -8.94 2.34 8.90
C LEU A 45 -7.44 2.11 8.67
N PRO A 46 -6.50 2.77 9.37
CA PRO A 46 -5.08 2.49 9.25
C PRO A 46 -4.72 1.02 9.46
N LEU A 47 -5.32 0.35 10.42
CA LEU A 47 -5.06 -1.07 10.70
C LEU A 47 -5.51 -1.95 9.53
N LEU A 48 -6.73 -1.75 9.04
CA LEU A 48 -7.27 -2.52 7.92
C LEU A 48 -6.52 -2.25 6.61
N TYR A 49 -6.21 -0.97 6.32
CA TYR A 49 -5.47 -0.61 5.10
C TYR A 49 -4.05 -1.16 5.11
N THR A 50 -3.41 -1.21 6.28
CA THR A 50 -2.12 -1.88 6.42
C THR A 50 -2.25 -3.37 6.11
N ALA A 51 -3.24 -4.06 6.68
CA ALA A 51 -3.46 -5.48 6.43
C ALA A 51 -3.75 -5.77 4.94
N TYR A 52 -4.56 -4.94 4.29
CA TYR A 52 -4.92 -5.11 2.88
C TYR A 52 -3.74 -4.85 1.93
N ASN A 53 -2.91 -3.84 2.20
CA ASN A 53 -1.78 -3.51 1.34
C ASN A 53 -0.55 -4.39 1.59
N LEU A 54 -0.44 -5.02 2.76
CA LEU A 54 0.73 -5.79 3.17
C LEU A 54 1.14 -6.88 2.16
N PRO A 55 0.24 -7.72 1.60
CA PRO A 55 0.61 -8.74 0.63
C PRO A 55 1.26 -8.16 -0.62
N LEU A 56 0.67 -7.11 -1.19
CA LEU A 56 1.19 -6.45 -2.38
C LEU A 56 2.55 -5.81 -2.12
N VAL A 57 2.68 -5.09 -1.02
CA VAL A 57 3.94 -4.44 -0.60
C VAL A 57 5.05 -5.47 -0.42
N ILE A 58 4.78 -6.56 0.30
CA ILE A 58 5.75 -7.65 0.49
C ILE A 58 6.16 -8.26 -0.85
N TRP A 59 5.20 -8.53 -1.74
CA TRP A 59 5.49 -9.09 -3.06
C TRP A 59 6.38 -8.18 -3.90
N MET A 60 6.11 -6.87 -3.91
CA MET A 60 6.92 -5.87 -4.63
C MET A 60 8.34 -5.78 -4.06
N LEU A 61 8.49 -5.78 -2.74
CA LEU A 61 9.81 -5.74 -2.10
C LEU A 61 10.60 -7.03 -2.34
N ILE A 62 9.95 -8.20 -2.29
CA ILE A 62 10.59 -9.48 -2.66
C ILE A 62 11.09 -9.43 -4.10
N SER A 63 10.31 -8.89 -5.04
CA SER A 63 10.71 -8.74 -6.44
C SER A 63 11.92 -7.81 -6.57
N GLY A 64 11.94 -6.69 -5.83
CA GLY A 64 13.08 -5.79 -5.79
C GLY A 64 14.36 -6.46 -5.27
N VAL A 65 14.26 -7.19 -4.16
CA VAL A 65 15.41 -7.91 -3.58
C VAL A 65 15.90 -9.04 -4.51
N ARG A 66 15.00 -9.76 -5.18
CA ARG A 66 15.38 -10.80 -6.14
C ARG A 66 16.09 -10.27 -7.39
N GLY A 67 15.84 -9.01 -7.74
CA GLY A 67 16.51 -8.33 -8.84
C GLY A 67 17.92 -7.85 -8.51
N LEU A 68 18.36 -7.95 -7.25
CA LEU A 68 19.71 -7.56 -6.85
C LEU A 68 20.75 -8.58 -7.33
N PRO A 69 21.88 -8.12 -7.88
CA PRO A 69 23.05 -8.96 -8.11
C PRO A 69 23.55 -9.55 -6.78
N TYR A 70 23.84 -10.84 -6.77
CA TYR A 70 24.31 -11.55 -5.56
C TYR A 70 25.65 -11.01 -5.06
N GLU A 71 26.46 -10.47 -5.97
CA GLU A 71 27.78 -9.89 -5.74
C GLU A 71 27.75 -8.75 -4.71
N ILE A 72 26.65 -8.00 -4.63
CA ILE A 72 26.49 -6.91 -3.63
C ILE A 72 26.46 -7.48 -2.21
N GLU A 73 25.74 -8.58 -2.01
CA GLU A 73 25.65 -9.23 -0.70
C GLU A 73 26.99 -9.92 -0.34
N GLU A 74 27.64 -10.54 -1.32
CA GLU A 74 28.92 -11.22 -1.16
C GLU A 74 30.06 -10.24 -0.83
N ALA A 75 30.16 -9.13 -1.56
CA ALA A 75 31.13 -8.08 -1.29
C ALA A 75 30.96 -7.51 0.13
N ALA A 76 29.73 -7.21 0.52
CA ALA A 76 29.47 -6.70 1.86
C ALA A 76 29.82 -7.70 2.99
N ARG A 77 29.70 -9.00 2.73
CA ARG A 77 30.15 -10.04 3.68
C ARG A 77 31.66 -10.15 3.76
N ILE A 78 32.36 -10.00 2.63
CA ILE A 78 33.83 -9.95 2.59
C ILE A 78 34.34 -8.74 3.36
N ASP A 79 33.65 -7.60 3.27
CA ASP A 79 33.94 -6.37 4.01
C ASP A 79 33.60 -6.48 5.53
N GLY A 80 33.15 -7.66 6.00
CA GLY A 80 32.86 -7.93 7.40
C GLY A 80 31.53 -7.37 7.89
N CYS A 81 30.63 -6.95 7.00
CA CYS A 81 29.32 -6.47 7.41
C CYS A 81 28.44 -7.58 7.97
N SER A 82 27.77 -7.31 9.10
CA SER A 82 26.80 -8.24 9.65
C SER A 82 25.57 -8.38 8.75
N GLN A 83 24.89 -9.52 8.81
CA GLN A 83 23.65 -9.76 8.04
C GLN A 83 22.58 -8.69 8.33
N PHE A 84 22.48 -8.25 9.56
CA PHE A 84 21.55 -7.17 9.95
C PHE A 84 21.92 -5.84 9.29
N TYR A 85 23.20 -5.50 9.22
CA TYR A 85 23.67 -4.29 8.55
C TYR A 85 23.38 -4.34 7.04
N ILE A 86 23.60 -5.47 6.39
CA ILE A 86 23.30 -5.68 4.96
C ILE A 86 21.82 -5.42 4.71
N ILE A 87 20.92 -6.04 5.48
CA ILE A 87 19.46 -5.93 5.30
C ILE A 87 18.95 -4.50 5.59
N THR A 88 19.52 -3.80 6.55
CA THR A 88 18.99 -2.51 7.00
C THR A 88 19.67 -1.31 6.37
N ARG A 89 20.90 -1.44 5.89
CA ARG A 89 21.69 -0.32 5.39
C ARG A 89 22.14 -0.45 3.95
N ILE A 90 22.42 -1.66 3.46
CA ILE A 90 22.93 -1.86 2.10
C ILE A 90 21.80 -2.12 1.12
N ILE A 91 20.91 -3.08 1.41
CA ILE A 91 19.81 -3.44 0.50
C ILE A 91 18.81 -2.31 0.27
N PRO A 92 18.28 -1.60 1.29
CA PRO A 92 17.22 -0.62 1.09
C PRO A 92 17.55 0.52 0.11
N PRO A 93 18.74 1.13 0.15
CA PRO A 93 19.10 2.15 -0.85
C PRO A 93 19.12 1.62 -2.29
N VAL A 94 19.52 0.37 -2.49
CA VAL A 94 19.61 -0.23 -3.83
C VAL A 94 18.25 -0.55 -4.40
N ILE A 95 17.29 -0.99 -3.56
CA ILE A 95 15.91 -1.28 -3.98
C ILE A 95 14.95 -0.09 -3.79
N ARG A 96 15.48 1.14 -3.69
CA ARG A 96 14.63 2.35 -3.58
C ARG A 96 13.50 2.42 -4.61
N PRO A 97 13.69 2.05 -5.89
CA PRO A 97 12.60 2.04 -6.85
C PRO A 97 11.46 1.11 -6.46
N SER A 98 11.77 -0.06 -5.90
CA SER A 98 10.74 -1.01 -5.42
C SER A 98 10.01 -0.48 -4.18
N PHE A 99 10.71 0.21 -3.27
CA PHE A 99 10.08 0.91 -2.15
C PHE A 99 9.16 2.03 -2.63
N ALA A 100 9.61 2.84 -3.58
CA ALA A 100 8.79 3.92 -4.12
C ALA A 100 7.53 3.40 -4.81
N ALA A 101 7.65 2.33 -5.58
CA ALA A 101 6.52 1.67 -6.22
C ALA A 101 5.54 1.10 -5.17
N ALA A 102 6.04 0.36 -4.18
CA ALA A 102 5.20 -0.21 -3.12
C ALA A 102 4.48 0.88 -2.31
N ALA A 103 5.18 1.96 -1.96
CA ALA A 103 4.59 3.09 -1.26
C ALA A 103 3.52 3.80 -2.09
N LEU A 104 3.75 3.98 -3.39
CA LEU A 104 2.78 4.60 -4.28
C LEU A 104 1.50 3.75 -4.40
N PHE A 105 1.63 2.44 -4.63
CA PHE A 105 0.47 1.56 -4.72
C PHE A 105 -0.30 1.46 -3.41
N ALA A 106 0.39 1.36 -2.27
CA ALA A 106 -0.24 1.35 -0.96
C ALA A 106 -0.96 2.67 -0.67
N PHE A 107 -0.36 3.81 -1.02
CA PHE A 107 -0.99 5.11 -0.87
C PHE A 107 -2.24 5.24 -1.73
N ILE A 108 -2.15 4.91 -3.04
CA ILE A 108 -3.30 4.99 -3.95
C ILE A 108 -4.43 4.07 -3.49
N GLY A 109 -4.11 2.84 -3.07
CA GLY A 109 -5.09 1.88 -2.56
C GLY A 109 -5.82 2.40 -1.31
N ALA A 110 -5.08 2.91 -0.33
CA ALA A 110 -5.66 3.47 0.90
C ALA A 110 -6.41 4.79 0.64
N TRP A 111 -5.89 5.66 -0.24
CA TRP A 111 -6.48 6.96 -0.55
C TRP A 111 -7.83 6.84 -1.27
N ASN A 112 -7.97 5.89 -2.19
CA ASN A 112 -9.18 5.68 -2.97
C ASN A 112 -10.19 4.74 -2.29
N GLU A 113 -9.86 4.21 -1.11
CA GLU A 113 -10.72 3.27 -0.43
C GLU A 113 -11.96 3.97 0.16
N PHE A 114 -13.14 3.53 -0.22
CA PHE A 114 -14.44 4.10 0.15
C PHE A 114 -15.30 3.07 0.90
N ILE A 115 -15.39 1.85 0.38
CA ILE A 115 -16.36 0.86 0.82
C ILE A 115 -16.08 0.43 2.26
N THR A 116 -14.84 0.07 2.57
CA THR A 116 -14.44 -0.31 3.93
C THR A 116 -14.62 0.86 4.90
N ALA A 117 -14.23 2.07 4.48
CA ALA A 117 -14.39 3.25 5.32
C ALA A 117 -15.85 3.47 5.70
N THR A 118 -16.77 3.41 4.72
CA THR A 118 -18.20 3.64 4.95
C THR A 118 -18.83 2.62 5.91
N VAL A 119 -18.33 1.38 5.94
CA VAL A 119 -18.84 0.33 6.81
C VAL A 119 -18.20 0.34 8.20
N MET A 120 -16.91 0.69 8.29
CA MET A 120 -16.12 0.55 9.52
C MET A 120 -16.18 1.74 10.46
N VAL A 121 -16.45 2.95 9.92
CA VAL A 121 -16.46 4.18 10.72
C VAL A 121 -17.73 4.98 10.49
N ASN A 122 -18.19 5.64 11.56
CA ASN A 122 -19.36 6.47 11.57
C ASN A 122 -19.03 7.86 12.14
N GLY A 123 -19.79 8.87 11.70
CA GLY A 123 -19.63 10.25 12.17
C GLY A 123 -18.61 11.06 11.38
N TYR A 124 -18.78 12.37 11.43
CA TYR A 124 -17.98 13.32 10.58
C TYR A 124 -16.50 13.30 10.90
N ALA A 125 -16.10 13.10 12.15
CA ALA A 125 -14.71 13.20 12.59
C ALA A 125 -13.80 12.09 12.06
N LEU A 126 -14.37 10.98 11.60
CA LEU A 126 -13.62 9.79 11.14
C LEU A 126 -13.76 9.55 9.63
N LYS A 127 -14.52 10.38 8.92
CA LYS A 127 -14.68 10.25 7.47
C LYS A 127 -13.36 10.48 6.75
N ASN A 128 -13.06 9.59 5.81
CA ASN A 128 -11.99 9.85 4.85
C ASN A 128 -12.47 10.78 3.72
N ILE A 129 -11.54 11.19 2.84
CA ILE A 129 -11.86 12.13 1.75
C ILE A 129 -12.91 11.57 0.78
N GLN A 130 -12.90 10.27 0.51
CA GLN A 130 -13.83 9.62 -0.41
C GLN A 130 -15.27 9.64 0.14
N MET A 131 -15.43 9.38 1.44
CA MET A 131 -16.73 9.50 2.12
C MET A 131 -17.23 10.95 2.11
N ALA A 132 -16.33 11.92 2.34
CA ALA A 132 -16.69 13.34 2.33
C ALA A 132 -17.14 13.81 0.95
N ILE A 133 -16.51 13.33 -0.12
CA ILE A 133 -16.93 13.61 -1.51
C ILE A 133 -18.30 13.01 -1.77
N TYR A 134 -18.55 11.79 -1.30
CA TYR A 134 -19.81 11.11 -1.51
C TYR A 134 -21.01 11.82 -0.83
N ASP A 135 -20.77 12.56 0.26
CA ASP A 135 -21.82 13.34 0.94
C ASP A 135 -22.47 14.41 0.03
N TYR A 136 -21.76 14.88 -1.02
CA TYR A 136 -22.30 15.83 -2.00
C TYR A 136 -23.18 15.17 -3.07
N ILE A 137 -23.29 13.84 -3.05
CA ILE A 137 -24.21 13.08 -3.91
C ILE A 137 -25.49 12.83 -3.10
N GLY A 138 -26.37 13.83 -3.08
CA GLY A 138 -27.63 13.75 -2.32
C GLY A 138 -28.68 12.86 -2.97
N PHE A 139 -29.64 12.39 -2.18
CA PHE A 139 -30.78 11.57 -2.64
C PHE A 139 -31.73 12.38 -3.56
N PHE A 140 -31.82 13.69 -3.35
CA PHE A 140 -32.70 14.60 -4.12
C PHE A 140 -31.98 15.44 -5.17
N GLY A 141 -30.69 15.19 -5.41
CA GLY A 141 -29.89 15.91 -6.39
C GLY A 141 -28.42 15.95 -6.03
N GLN A 142 -27.60 16.34 -7.00
CA GLN A 142 -26.16 16.46 -6.86
C GLN A 142 -25.76 17.93 -6.74
N GLU A 143 -24.98 18.25 -5.74
CA GLU A 143 -24.37 19.57 -5.61
C GLU A 143 -23.07 19.62 -6.44
N TRP A 144 -23.20 19.88 -7.73
CA TRP A 144 -22.08 19.81 -8.68
C TRP A 144 -20.89 20.72 -8.32
N GLY A 145 -21.15 21.93 -7.82
CA GLY A 145 -20.09 22.87 -7.45
C GLY A 145 -19.19 22.32 -6.33
N PRO A 146 -19.72 22.05 -5.12
CA PRO A 146 -18.98 21.43 -4.03
C PRO A 146 -18.38 20.06 -4.37
N LEU A 147 -19.11 19.23 -5.13
CA LEU A 147 -18.62 17.92 -5.57
C LEU A 147 -17.36 18.03 -6.43
N CYS A 148 -17.37 18.89 -7.46
CA CYS A 148 -16.21 19.13 -8.31
C CYS A 148 -15.05 19.76 -7.54
N GLY A 149 -15.34 20.68 -6.62
CA GLY A 149 -14.34 21.29 -5.76
C GLY A 149 -13.65 20.26 -4.85
N ALA A 150 -14.43 19.43 -4.16
CA ALA A 150 -13.91 18.38 -3.30
C ALA A 150 -13.11 17.33 -4.08
N ALA A 151 -13.58 16.89 -5.26
CA ALA A 151 -12.87 15.97 -6.13
C ALA A 151 -11.54 16.57 -6.62
N THR A 152 -11.51 17.87 -6.96
CA THR A 152 -10.28 18.56 -7.36
C THR A 152 -9.26 18.60 -6.22
N LEU A 153 -9.71 18.90 -4.99
CA LEU A 153 -8.83 18.88 -3.81
C LEU A 153 -8.30 17.47 -3.52
N ALA A 154 -9.10 16.43 -3.73
CA ALA A 154 -8.68 15.04 -3.52
C ALA A 154 -7.60 14.55 -4.51
N ILE A 155 -7.48 15.18 -5.68
CA ILE A 155 -6.42 14.84 -6.66
C ILE A 155 -5.06 15.40 -6.22
N ILE A 156 -5.01 16.51 -5.50
CA ILE A 156 -3.76 17.20 -5.15
C ILE A 156 -2.77 16.28 -4.43
N PRO A 157 -3.12 15.56 -3.35
CA PRO A 157 -2.18 14.66 -2.68
C PRO A 157 -1.66 13.54 -3.58
N ILE A 158 -2.50 13.02 -4.48
CA ILE A 158 -2.09 11.98 -5.45
C ILE A 158 -1.01 12.54 -6.39
N LEU A 159 -1.22 13.75 -6.94
CA LEU A 159 -0.25 14.40 -7.81
C LEU A 159 1.06 14.70 -7.09
N LEU A 160 1.00 15.15 -5.82
CA LEU A 160 2.19 15.38 -5.01
C LEU A 160 2.98 14.07 -4.80
N VAL A 161 2.34 13.02 -4.35
CA VAL A 161 3.00 11.71 -4.14
C VAL A 161 3.58 11.19 -5.45
N PHE A 162 2.85 11.30 -6.57
CA PHE A 162 3.34 10.88 -7.88
C PHE A 162 4.55 11.70 -8.33
N THR A 163 4.56 13.01 -8.09
CA THR A 163 5.68 13.89 -8.45
C THR A 163 6.95 13.53 -7.69
N PHE A 164 6.84 13.22 -6.39
CA PHE A 164 7.99 12.86 -5.56
C PHE A 164 8.50 11.44 -5.82
N LEU A 165 7.60 10.47 -5.99
CA LEU A 165 7.97 9.06 -6.15
C LEU A 165 8.13 8.65 -7.63
N GLY A 166 7.51 9.36 -8.56
CA GLY A 166 7.51 9.03 -9.99
C GLY A 166 8.91 8.98 -10.61
N LYS A 167 9.80 9.88 -10.20
CA LYS A 167 11.21 9.87 -10.66
C LYS A 167 11.92 8.57 -10.32
N GLN A 168 11.65 7.99 -9.16
CA GLN A 168 12.27 6.74 -8.71
C GLN A 168 11.68 5.52 -9.46
N LEU A 169 10.42 5.59 -9.87
CA LEU A 169 9.77 4.55 -10.68
C LEU A 169 10.38 4.47 -12.09
N VAL A 170 10.55 5.63 -12.75
CA VAL A 170 11.11 5.69 -14.10
C VAL A 170 12.54 5.17 -14.12
N SER A 171 13.38 5.54 -13.14
CA SER A 171 14.76 5.05 -13.04
C SER A 171 14.86 3.53 -12.86
N GLY A 172 13.90 2.92 -12.14
CA GLY A 172 13.85 1.47 -11.96
C GLY A 172 13.40 0.71 -13.21
N LEU A 173 12.46 1.26 -13.97
CA LEU A 173 11.98 0.67 -15.23
C LEU A 173 13.05 0.72 -16.34
N THR A 174 13.78 1.83 -16.45
CA THR A 174 14.84 1.98 -17.46
C THR A 174 16.04 1.09 -17.17
N ALA A 175 16.42 0.90 -15.90
CA ALA A 175 17.49 -0.02 -15.52
C ALA A 175 17.18 -1.50 -15.85
N GLY A 176 15.89 -1.88 -15.87
CA GLY A 176 15.42 -3.22 -16.26
C GLY A 176 15.34 -3.43 -17.79
N ALA A 177 15.09 -2.37 -18.55
CA ALA A 177 14.91 -2.44 -20.01
C ALA A 177 16.25 -2.49 -20.79
N VAL A 178 17.37 -2.13 -20.18
CA VAL A 178 18.71 -2.12 -20.82
C VAL A 178 19.41 -3.48 -20.72
N LYS A 179 18.80 -4.50 -20.11
CA LYS A 179 19.33 -5.88 -20.02
C LYS A 179 18.80 -6.81 -21.13
N GLY A 180 18.28 -6.26 -22.22
CA GLY A 180 17.93 -7.00 -23.42
C GLY A 180 18.93 -6.80 -24.54
#